data_f944264a0de906dbacc51d88a725d068
#
_entry.id   f944264a0de906dbacc51d88a725d068
#
_cell.length_a   1.000
_cell.length_b   1.000
_cell.length_c   1.000
_cell.angle_alpha   90.00
_cell.angle_beta   90.00
_cell.angle_gamma   90.00
#
_symmetry.space_group_name_H-M   'P 1'
#
loop_
_entity.id
_entity.type
_entity.pdbx_description
1 polymer ?
#
loop_
_entity_poly.entity_id
_entity_poly.type
_entity_poly.pdbx_seq_one_letter_code
_entity_poly.pdbx_strand_id
1 'polypeptide(L)'
;MKNTQNEKPAIEERYIVLGIDDGHGGTKLYAGLDQDGNEIKLTIPSIAYSGKVLTGEEDSTDYYVVKVNENLYTVGKKINSSVPLDTRTDEYPTSEYNKALIHQAIKAYIDHIGTYDGRAFAIATSLPVSRYYTPEKTKNM
;
A
#
# COMPACT_ATOMS: atom_id res chain seq x y z
N MET A 1 -33.39 -34.96 -2.50
CA MET A 1 -31.99 -34.67 -2.85
C MET A 1 -31.76 -33.15 -2.71
N LYS A 2 -31.06 -32.75 -1.68
CA LYS A 2 -30.64 -31.36 -1.54
C LYS A 2 -29.46 -31.14 -2.47
N ASN A 3 -29.66 -30.35 -3.52
CA ASN A 3 -28.57 -29.77 -4.32
C ASN A 3 -27.77 -28.81 -3.41
N THR A 4 -26.71 -29.32 -2.83
CA THR A 4 -25.66 -28.44 -2.29
C THR A 4 -24.96 -27.79 -3.49
N GLN A 5 -25.51 -26.66 -3.94
CA GLN A 5 -24.75 -25.77 -4.79
C GLN A 5 -23.52 -25.38 -3.97
N ASN A 6 -22.34 -25.78 -4.46
CA ASN A 6 -21.06 -25.25 -3.99
C ASN A 6 -21.01 -23.76 -4.36
N GLU A 7 -21.67 -22.95 -3.56
CA GLU A 7 -21.53 -21.48 -3.69
C GLU A 7 -20.07 -21.16 -3.41
N LYS A 8 -19.40 -20.56 -4.40
CA LYS A 8 -18.05 -20.04 -4.18
C LYS A 8 -18.14 -18.95 -3.11
N PRO A 9 -17.26 -18.98 -2.11
CA PRO A 9 -17.28 -17.93 -1.09
C PRO A 9 -17.13 -16.55 -1.72
N ALA A 10 -17.78 -15.53 -1.12
CA ALA A 10 -17.62 -14.15 -1.55
C ALA A 10 -16.15 -13.74 -1.53
N ILE A 11 -15.78 -12.74 -2.34
CA ILE A 11 -14.39 -12.30 -2.43
C ILE A 11 -13.85 -11.85 -1.06
N GLU A 12 -14.69 -11.19 -0.25
CA GLU A 12 -14.37 -10.71 1.09
C GLU A 12 -14.12 -11.84 2.10
N GLU A 13 -14.63 -13.05 1.84
CA GLU A 13 -14.35 -14.21 2.68
C GLU A 13 -12.95 -14.79 2.41
N ARG A 14 -12.44 -14.60 1.20
CA ARG A 14 -11.14 -15.15 0.77
C ARG A 14 -10.01 -14.14 0.86
N TYR A 15 -10.32 -12.87 0.68
CA TYR A 15 -9.35 -11.79 0.60
C TYR A 15 -9.73 -10.65 1.53
N ILE A 16 -8.71 -9.94 2.02
CA ILE A 16 -8.89 -8.61 2.59
C ILE A 16 -8.82 -7.62 1.44
N VAL A 17 -9.91 -6.89 1.20
CA VAL A 17 -10.01 -5.94 0.08
C VAL A 17 -9.60 -4.55 0.56
N LEU A 18 -8.59 -3.98 -0.08
CA LEU A 18 -8.09 -2.62 0.21
C LEU A 18 -8.21 -1.74 -1.03
N GLY A 19 -8.75 -0.54 -0.85
CA GLY A 19 -8.61 0.54 -1.81
C GLY A 19 -7.41 1.41 -1.41
N ILE A 20 -6.46 1.62 -2.32
CA ILE A 20 -5.26 2.44 -2.06
C ILE A 20 -5.17 3.52 -3.12
N ASP A 21 -5.29 4.77 -2.70
CA ASP A 21 -5.03 5.95 -3.53
C ASP A 21 -3.65 6.48 -3.18
N ASP A 22 -2.71 6.22 -4.07
CA ASP A 22 -1.31 6.56 -3.91
C ASP A 22 -1.05 7.97 -4.46
N GLY A 23 -1.30 8.97 -3.63
CA GLY A 23 -1.04 10.38 -3.96
C GLY A 23 0.37 10.83 -3.60
N HIS A 24 0.85 11.91 -4.26
CA HIS A 24 2.18 12.48 -3.99
C HIS A 24 2.31 13.08 -2.58
N GLY A 25 1.22 13.59 -2.02
CA GLY A 25 1.19 14.19 -0.68
C GLY A 25 0.85 13.21 0.44
N GLY A 26 0.42 12.00 0.10
CA GLY A 26 0.04 10.96 1.04
C GLY A 26 -0.69 9.83 0.35
N THR A 27 -0.56 8.66 0.91
CA THR A 27 -1.27 7.46 0.48
C THR A 27 -2.51 7.30 1.34
N LYS A 28 -3.67 7.23 0.72
CA LYS A 28 -4.95 7.01 1.40
C LYS A 28 -5.37 5.55 1.23
N LEU A 29 -5.75 4.93 2.33
CA LEU A 29 -6.23 3.56 2.36
C LEU A 29 -7.68 3.54 2.84
N TYR A 30 -8.51 2.76 2.15
CA TYR A 30 -9.88 2.43 2.55
C TYR A 30 -10.02 0.90 2.65
N ALA A 31 -10.54 0.43 3.76
CA ALA A 31 -10.64 -1.01 4.05
C ALA A 31 -12.05 -1.44 4.50
N GLY A 32 -13.09 -0.77 4.04
CA GLY A 32 -14.49 -1.10 4.39
C GLY A 32 -14.87 -0.63 5.79
N LEU A 33 -15.63 -1.44 6.48
CA LEU A 33 -16.15 -1.15 7.81
C LEU A 33 -15.51 -2.04 8.86
N ASP A 34 -15.29 -1.49 10.05
CA ASP A 34 -14.89 -2.26 11.22
C ASP A 34 -16.08 -3.00 11.86
N GLN A 35 -15.83 -3.69 12.97
CA GLN A 35 -16.87 -4.45 13.69
C GLN A 35 -17.98 -3.56 14.27
N ASP A 36 -17.69 -2.29 14.50
CA ASP A 36 -18.65 -1.30 15.03
C ASP A 36 -19.38 -0.54 13.91
N GLY A 37 -19.11 -0.86 12.65
CA GLY A 37 -19.72 -0.23 11.49
C GLY A 37 -19.09 1.09 11.07
N ASN A 38 -17.89 1.42 11.58
CA ASN A 38 -17.15 2.61 11.21
C ASN A 38 -16.26 2.34 9.98
N GLU A 39 -16.13 3.31 9.09
CA GLU A 39 -15.24 3.21 7.96
C GLU A 39 -13.77 3.17 8.41
N ILE A 40 -13.02 2.21 7.88
CA ILE A 40 -11.57 2.14 8.07
C ILE A 40 -10.91 2.96 6.97
N LYS A 41 -10.43 4.14 7.33
CA LYS A 41 -9.70 5.07 6.45
C LYS A 41 -8.40 5.47 7.13
N LEU A 42 -7.29 5.28 6.43
CA LEU A 42 -5.96 5.65 6.90
C LEU A 42 -5.30 6.58 5.89
N THR A 43 -4.52 7.53 6.39
CA THR A 43 -3.66 8.38 5.56
C THR A 43 -2.23 8.18 6.04
N ILE A 44 -1.34 7.84 5.11
CA ILE A 44 0.03 7.46 5.37
C ILE A 44 0.94 8.36 4.53
N PRO A 45 2.09 8.82 5.05
CA PRO A 45 3.03 9.59 4.25
C PRO A 45 3.51 8.80 3.03
N SER A 46 3.52 9.42 1.84
CA SER A 46 4.11 8.84 0.61
C SER A 46 5.60 9.16 0.56
N ILE A 47 6.36 8.66 1.54
CA ILE A 47 7.79 8.95 1.70
C ILE A 47 8.57 7.64 1.74
N ALA A 48 9.51 7.49 0.81
CA ALA A 48 10.43 6.37 0.75
C ALA A 48 11.86 6.86 0.53
N TYR A 49 12.80 6.15 1.12
CA TYR A 49 14.23 6.38 0.97
C TYR A 49 14.89 5.11 0.43
N SER A 50 15.89 5.26 -0.40
CA SER A 50 16.69 4.14 -0.87
C SER A 50 17.57 3.58 0.26
N GLY A 51 17.56 2.26 0.39
CA GLY A 51 18.35 1.55 1.40
C GLY A 51 17.76 1.63 2.81
N LYS A 52 18.54 1.13 3.76
CA LYS A 52 18.25 1.25 5.19
C LYS A 52 18.85 2.57 5.69
N VAL A 53 17.99 3.52 6.03
CA VAL A 53 18.42 4.81 6.59
C VAL A 53 18.49 4.71 8.11
N LEU A 54 19.61 5.14 8.68
CA LEU A 54 19.76 5.24 10.13
C LEU A 54 19.05 6.51 10.60
N THR A 55 18.00 6.33 11.38
CA THR A 55 17.16 7.45 11.88
C THR A 55 17.59 7.94 13.25
N GLY A 56 18.43 7.16 13.96
CA GLY A 56 18.72 7.36 15.38
C GLY A 56 17.57 6.98 16.31
N GLU A 57 16.45 6.54 15.76
CA GLU A 57 15.24 6.10 16.47
C GLU A 57 14.91 4.67 16.06
N GLU A 58 15.87 3.75 16.23
CA GLU A 58 15.76 2.37 15.71
C GLU A 58 14.60 1.56 16.31
N ASP A 59 14.13 1.95 17.48
CA ASP A 59 12.97 1.34 18.13
C ASP A 59 11.64 2.05 17.80
N SER A 60 11.67 3.07 16.94
CA SER A 60 10.47 3.80 16.55
C SER A 60 9.59 2.98 15.60
N THR A 61 8.29 2.98 15.85
CA THR A 61 7.27 2.43 14.94
C THR A 61 6.95 3.35 13.75
N ASP A 62 7.61 4.51 13.67
CA ASP A 62 7.40 5.51 12.62
C ASP A 62 8.05 5.14 11.28
N TYR A 63 8.94 4.16 11.29
CA TYR A 63 9.72 3.75 10.12
C TYR A 63 9.69 2.23 9.96
N TYR A 64 9.67 1.77 8.70
CA TYR A 64 9.83 0.37 8.34
C TYR A 64 10.90 0.23 7.26
N VAL A 65 11.62 -0.89 7.28
CA VAL A 65 12.47 -1.27 6.17
C VAL A 65 11.75 -2.35 5.37
N VAL A 66 11.51 -2.08 4.09
CA VAL A 66 10.82 -2.98 3.17
C VAL A 66 11.83 -3.49 2.15
N LYS A 67 11.87 -4.80 1.93
CA LYS A 67 12.63 -5.41 0.86
C LYS A 67 11.71 -5.65 -0.34
N VAL A 68 12.07 -5.07 -1.49
CA VAL A 68 11.39 -5.31 -2.76
C VAL A 68 12.44 -5.86 -3.74
N ASN A 69 12.23 -7.10 -4.19
CA ASN A 69 13.27 -7.86 -4.88
C ASN A 69 14.55 -7.93 -4.01
N GLU A 70 15.68 -7.48 -4.51
CA GLU A 70 16.95 -7.47 -3.75
C GLU A 70 17.27 -6.11 -3.09
N ASN A 71 16.40 -5.11 -3.28
CA ASN A 71 16.63 -3.75 -2.81
C ASN A 71 15.85 -3.46 -1.51
N LEU A 72 16.48 -2.69 -0.63
CA LEU A 72 15.88 -2.20 0.61
C LEU A 72 15.39 -0.77 0.44
N TYR A 73 14.28 -0.47 1.08
CA TYR A 73 13.69 0.87 1.15
C TYR A 73 13.27 1.16 2.59
N THR A 74 13.54 2.37 3.03
CA THR A 74 13.00 2.87 4.30
C THR A 74 11.76 3.70 4.00
N VAL A 75 10.63 3.36 4.62
CA VAL A 75 9.35 4.05 4.46
C VAL A 75 8.86 4.54 5.83
N GLY A 76 8.10 5.62 5.84
CA GLY A 76 7.56 6.19 7.06
C GLY A 76 7.55 7.70 7.06
N LYS A 77 7.86 8.30 8.21
CA LYS A 77 7.93 9.75 8.37
C LYS A 77 9.12 10.37 7.63
N LYS A 78 9.05 11.68 7.41
CA LYS A 78 10.16 12.44 6.83
C LYS A 78 11.38 12.41 7.75
N ILE A 79 12.53 12.09 7.16
CA ILE A 79 13.84 12.11 7.82
C ILE A 79 14.60 13.36 7.34
N ASN A 80 14.91 14.29 8.26
CA ASN A 80 15.50 15.57 7.87
C ASN A 80 16.91 15.47 7.28
N SER A 81 17.66 14.41 7.61
CA SER A 81 19.02 14.18 7.11
C SER A 81 19.10 13.44 5.79
N SER A 82 17.97 13.10 5.19
CA SER A 82 17.89 12.29 3.97
C SER A 82 16.95 12.88 2.94
N VAL A 83 17.22 12.60 1.66
CA VAL A 83 16.40 13.03 0.54
C VAL A 83 15.46 11.91 0.14
N PRO A 84 14.14 12.11 0.20
CA PRO A 84 13.19 11.09 -0.21
C PRO A 84 13.21 10.87 -1.73
N LEU A 85 12.80 9.67 -2.15
CA LEU A 85 12.60 9.35 -3.55
C LEU A 85 11.45 10.18 -4.13
N ASP A 86 11.61 10.64 -5.38
CA ASP A 86 10.61 11.46 -6.05
C ASP A 86 9.46 10.59 -6.59
N THR A 87 8.26 10.80 -6.05
CA THR A 87 7.04 10.11 -6.48
C THR A 87 6.37 10.72 -7.72
N ARG A 88 6.89 11.84 -8.24
CA ARG A 88 6.33 12.56 -9.38
C ARG A 88 6.89 12.12 -10.72
N THR A 89 7.81 11.16 -10.75
CA THR A 89 8.38 10.64 -11.99
C THR A 89 7.40 9.74 -12.74
N ASP A 90 7.58 9.63 -14.04
CA ASP A 90 6.74 8.78 -14.89
C ASP A 90 6.91 7.28 -14.57
N GLU A 91 8.05 6.88 -14.06
CA GLU A 91 8.38 5.51 -13.70
C GLU A 91 7.78 5.11 -12.34
N TYR A 92 7.36 6.08 -11.52
CA TYR A 92 6.90 5.82 -10.16
C TYR A 92 5.85 4.71 -10.05
N PRO A 93 4.77 4.66 -10.85
CA PRO A 93 3.73 3.64 -10.68
C PRO A 93 4.21 2.19 -10.84
N THR A 94 5.32 1.98 -11.54
CA THR A 94 5.92 0.66 -11.77
C THR A 94 7.21 0.46 -10.96
N SER A 95 7.60 1.45 -10.17
CA SER A 95 8.83 1.42 -9.38
C SER A 95 8.75 0.50 -8.17
N GLU A 96 9.91 0.07 -7.69
CA GLU A 96 10.01 -0.71 -6.46
C GLU A 96 9.59 0.10 -5.22
N TYR A 97 9.87 1.40 -5.19
CA TYR A 97 9.48 2.24 -4.06
C TYR A 97 7.97 2.53 -4.01
N ASN A 98 7.27 2.49 -5.16
CA ASN A 98 5.80 2.43 -5.15
C ASN A 98 5.31 1.16 -4.45
N LYS A 99 5.90 0.01 -4.76
CA LYS A 99 5.60 -1.25 -4.08
C LYS A 99 5.91 -1.18 -2.58
N ALA A 100 7.02 -0.55 -2.20
CA ALA A 100 7.39 -0.34 -0.80
C ALA A 100 6.34 0.51 -0.06
N LEU A 101 5.81 1.56 -0.68
CA LEU A 101 4.74 2.39 -0.11
C LEU A 101 3.41 1.64 0.01
N ILE A 102 3.08 0.77 -0.93
CA ILE A 102 1.92 -0.13 -0.83
C ILE A 102 2.09 -1.10 0.35
N HIS A 103 3.27 -1.67 0.52
CA HIS A 103 3.56 -2.52 1.69
C HIS A 103 3.42 -1.76 3.00
N GLN A 104 3.85 -0.49 3.05
CA GLN A 104 3.62 0.37 4.21
C GLN A 104 2.12 0.54 4.51
N ALA A 105 1.30 0.76 3.49
CA ALA A 105 -0.14 0.90 3.65
C ALA A 105 -0.78 -0.38 4.22
N ILE A 106 -0.37 -1.54 3.72
CA ILE A 106 -0.81 -2.84 4.24
C ILE A 106 -0.40 -3.02 5.70
N LYS A 107 0.84 -2.69 6.04
CA LYS A 107 1.34 -2.76 7.42
C LYS A 107 0.55 -1.85 8.36
N ALA A 108 0.27 -0.62 7.92
CA ALA A 108 -0.54 0.31 8.70
C ALA A 108 -1.96 -0.22 8.92
N TYR A 109 -2.56 -0.87 7.93
CA TYR A 109 -3.86 -1.54 8.09
C TYR A 109 -3.79 -2.67 9.14
N ILE A 110 -2.79 -3.54 9.06
CA ILE A 110 -2.60 -4.65 10.01
C ILE A 110 -2.43 -4.10 11.44
N ASP A 111 -1.64 -3.07 11.61
CA ASP A 111 -1.43 -2.43 12.91
C ASP A 111 -2.73 -1.79 13.44
N HIS A 112 -3.55 -1.23 12.55
CA HIS A 112 -4.82 -0.60 12.92
C HIS A 112 -5.84 -1.61 13.42
N ILE A 113 -5.98 -2.76 12.75
CA ILE A 113 -6.95 -3.79 13.16
C ILE A 113 -6.45 -4.63 14.35
N GLY A 114 -5.14 -4.66 14.61
CA GLY A 114 -4.51 -5.37 15.72
C GLY A 114 -4.47 -6.89 15.58
N THR A 115 -5.29 -7.47 14.72
CA THR A 115 -5.35 -8.91 14.47
C THR A 115 -5.33 -9.18 12.96
N TYR A 116 -4.44 -10.06 12.52
CA TYR A 116 -4.34 -10.45 11.11
C TYR A 116 -4.50 -11.97 11.00
N ASP A 117 -5.47 -12.40 10.21
CA ASP A 117 -5.85 -13.80 10.06
C ASP A 117 -5.09 -14.55 8.94
N GLY A 118 -4.17 -13.89 8.26
CA GLY A 118 -3.32 -14.49 7.22
C GLY A 118 -3.94 -14.55 5.83
N ARG A 119 -5.15 -14.00 5.62
CA ARG A 119 -5.74 -13.93 4.27
C ARG A 119 -4.89 -13.07 3.34
N ALA A 120 -4.90 -13.41 2.05
CA ALA A 120 -4.28 -12.58 1.03
C ALA A 120 -5.04 -11.26 0.84
N PHE A 121 -4.32 -10.23 0.39
CA PHE A 121 -4.89 -8.93 0.08
C PHE A 121 -5.28 -8.85 -1.39
N ALA A 122 -6.47 -8.32 -1.66
CA ALA A 122 -6.88 -7.85 -2.97
C ALA A 122 -6.85 -6.33 -2.96
N ILE A 123 -6.01 -5.73 -3.81
CA ILE A 123 -5.75 -4.30 -3.80
C ILE A 123 -6.34 -3.66 -5.05
N ALA A 124 -7.20 -2.66 -4.86
CA ALA A 124 -7.65 -1.75 -5.90
C ALA A 124 -6.85 -0.44 -5.78
N THR A 125 -6.21 -0.04 -6.87
CA THR A 125 -5.46 1.21 -6.95
C THR A 125 -5.85 1.98 -8.21
N SER A 126 -5.55 3.27 -8.24
CA SER A 126 -5.82 4.16 -9.37
C SER A 126 -4.53 4.67 -10.01
N LEU A 127 -4.64 5.04 -11.28
CA LEU A 127 -3.60 5.77 -11.99
C LEU A 127 -4.07 7.20 -12.26
N PRO A 128 -3.16 8.20 -12.25
CA PRO A 128 -3.51 9.54 -12.69
C PRO A 128 -4.11 9.54 -14.10
N VAL A 129 -5.15 10.33 -14.32
CA VAL A 129 -5.86 10.42 -15.61
C VAL A 129 -4.91 10.75 -16.75
N SER A 130 -3.93 11.63 -16.53
CA SER A 130 -2.91 11.99 -17.52
C SER A 130 -2.05 10.81 -18.00
N ARG A 131 -1.95 9.75 -17.19
CA ARG A 131 -1.21 8.53 -17.55
C ARG A 131 -2.07 7.49 -18.24
N TYR A 132 -3.37 7.53 -17.99
CA TYR A 132 -4.31 6.59 -18.57
C TYR A 132 -4.50 6.84 -20.08
N TYR A 133 -4.52 8.10 -20.48
CA TYR A 133 -4.79 8.51 -21.88
C TYR A 133 -3.54 8.66 -22.74
N THR A 134 -2.35 8.29 -22.29
CA THR A 134 -1.14 8.32 -23.12
C THR A 134 -1.11 7.06 -23.99
N PRO A 135 -1.17 7.16 -25.34
CA PRO A 135 -1.29 5.99 -26.23
C PRO A 135 -0.21 4.92 -26.07
N GLU A 136 0.99 5.33 -25.67
CA GLU A 136 2.11 4.42 -25.46
C GLU A 136 1.99 3.61 -24.16
N LYS A 137 1.23 4.09 -23.18
CA LYS A 137 1.06 3.42 -21.88
C LYS A 137 -0.15 2.50 -21.83
N THR A 138 -1.15 2.72 -22.68
CA THR A 138 -2.30 1.82 -22.83
C THR A 138 -1.97 0.51 -23.53
N LYS A 139 -0.84 0.42 -24.25
CA LYS A 139 -0.40 -0.82 -24.91
C LYS A 139 0.26 -1.84 -23.97
N ASN A 140 0.62 -1.43 -22.76
CA ASN A 140 1.34 -2.27 -21.78
C ASN A 140 0.49 -2.64 -20.54
N MET A 141 -0.82 -2.39 -20.62
CA MET A 141 -1.77 -2.81 -19.57
C MET A 141 -2.49 -4.08 -19.93
#